data_270e8915dd73d1ead4d69c1efa67c822
#
_entry.id   270e8915dd73d1ead4d69c1efa67c822
#
_cell.length_a   1.000
_cell.length_b   1.000
_cell.length_c   1.000
_cell.angle_alpha   90.00
_cell.angle_beta   90.00
_cell.angle_gamma   90.00
#
_symmetry.space_group_name_H-M   'P 1'
#
loop_
_entity.id
_entity.type
_entity.pdbx_description
1 polymer ?
#
loop_
_entity_poly.entity_id
_entity_poly.type
_entity_poly.pdbx_seq_one_letter_code
_entity_poly.pdbx_strand_id
1 'polypeptide(L)'
;MIATYRESPAPGPLSSHACCVWANVAGPGGHLERVLPDGCADVVWIEGEGIVVAGPATREVLVDIPAGTAALGVRFGPGAAGAALGVAARDLRDRTVALEDVWGAPATELAERLAGAPPAGRLALLAAAVARRLDGAQAADALVARASGLLGAGMAVTAASREVALTDRHLRRRFHDAVGYGPKTLQRVLRLRRFLALAETGPSPDLARAAAEAGYADQPHLTRECADLAGLPPAALLAARAAA
;
A
#
# COMPACT_ATOMS: atom_id res chain seq x y z
N MET A 1 -21.52 -4.09 -15.37
CA MET A 1 -21.36 -3.68 -13.97
C MET A 1 -20.35 -2.55 -13.95
N ILE A 2 -20.57 -1.54 -13.16
CA ILE A 2 -19.59 -0.46 -12.92
C ILE A 2 -18.47 -1.08 -12.07
N ALA A 3 -17.20 -0.71 -12.32
CA ALA A 3 -16.08 -1.10 -11.45
C ALA A 3 -16.40 -0.74 -10.00
N THR A 4 -16.18 -1.67 -9.08
CA THR A 4 -16.50 -1.45 -7.67
C THR A 4 -15.30 -1.78 -6.81
N TYR A 5 -14.60 -0.73 -6.36
CA TYR A 5 -13.60 -0.85 -5.30
C TYR A 5 -14.24 -0.57 -3.94
N ARG A 6 -13.98 -1.44 -2.96
CA ARG A 6 -14.48 -1.29 -1.58
C ARG A 6 -13.40 -1.67 -0.59
N GLU A 7 -13.17 -0.80 0.39
CA GLU A 7 -12.35 -1.10 1.55
C GLU A 7 -13.23 -1.29 2.79
N SER A 8 -12.76 -2.16 3.69
CA SER A 8 -13.36 -2.37 5.01
C SER A 8 -12.24 -2.51 6.05
N PRO A 9 -12.47 -2.09 7.30
CA PRO A 9 -11.50 -2.31 8.37
C PRO A 9 -11.06 -3.77 8.45
N ALA A 10 -9.79 -4.00 8.75
CA ALA A 10 -9.27 -5.36 8.91
C ALA A 10 -9.97 -6.06 10.10
N PRO A 11 -10.54 -7.26 9.90
CA PRO A 11 -11.33 -7.93 10.92
C PRO A 11 -10.46 -8.60 11.99
N GLY A 12 -10.97 -8.61 13.25
CA GLY A 12 -10.43 -9.41 14.35
C GLY A 12 -8.90 -9.30 14.53
N PRO A 13 -8.18 -10.43 14.57
CA PRO A 13 -6.72 -10.44 14.82
C PRO A 13 -5.90 -9.70 13.77
N LEU A 14 -6.43 -9.52 12.55
CA LEU A 14 -5.75 -8.76 11.49
C LEU A 14 -5.61 -7.27 11.80
N SER A 15 -6.48 -6.69 12.62
CA SER A 15 -6.52 -5.25 12.87
C SER A 15 -5.23 -4.67 13.47
N SER A 16 -4.40 -5.51 14.11
CA SER A 16 -3.10 -5.10 14.65
C SER A 16 -1.97 -5.06 13.61
N HIS A 17 -2.19 -5.63 12.41
CA HIS A 17 -1.17 -5.78 11.38
C HIS A 17 -1.60 -5.20 10.02
N ALA A 18 -2.88 -5.31 9.68
CA ALA A 18 -3.43 -4.83 8.42
C ALA A 18 -4.25 -3.55 8.62
N CYS A 19 -4.13 -2.62 7.66
CA CYS A 19 -4.94 -1.40 7.64
C CYS A 19 -6.38 -1.70 7.25
N CYS A 20 -6.56 -2.51 6.23
CA CYS A 20 -7.86 -2.84 5.68
C CYS A 20 -7.83 -4.18 4.95
N VAL A 21 -9.01 -4.68 4.63
CA VAL A 21 -9.26 -5.65 3.58
C VAL A 21 -10.05 -4.97 2.47
N TRP A 22 -9.82 -5.37 1.22
CA TRP A 22 -10.46 -4.73 0.08
C TRP A 22 -10.91 -5.73 -0.98
N ALA A 23 -11.88 -5.34 -1.77
CA ALA A 23 -12.37 -6.08 -2.92
C ALA A 23 -12.57 -5.13 -4.10
N ASN A 24 -12.23 -5.59 -5.28
CA ASN A 24 -12.45 -4.91 -6.54
C ASN A 24 -13.02 -5.87 -7.59
N VAL A 25 -13.94 -5.36 -8.41
CA VAL A 25 -14.39 -6.05 -9.62
C VAL A 25 -14.29 -5.07 -10.77
N ALA A 26 -13.48 -5.40 -11.77
CA ALA A 26 -13.30 -4.54 -12.94
C ALA A 26 -14.60 -4.41 -13.73
N GLY A 27 -14.85 -3.23 -14.29
CA GLY A 27 -15.96 -2.97 -15.18
C GLY A 27 -15.86 -3.76 -16.50
N PRO A 28 -16.89 -3.70 -17.37
CA PRO A 28 -16.96 -4.52 -18.59
C PRO A 28 -15.93 -4.15 -19.66
N GLY A 29 -15.28 -2.99 -19.56
CA GLY A 29 -14.23 -2.56 -20.51
C GLY A 29 -12.81 -2.92 -20.07
N GLY A 30 -12.63 -3.42 -18.85
CA GLY A 30 -11.29 -3.44 -18.23
C GLY A 30 -10.74 -2.02 -18.05
N HIS A 31 -9.58 -1.87 -17.49
CA HIS A 31 -8.87 -0.58 -17.42
C HIS A 31 -7.40 -0.75 -17.02
N LEU A 32 -6.61 0.27 -17.33
CA LEU A 32 -5.25 0.40 -16.83
C LEU A 32 -5.27 1.13 -15.48
N GLU A 33 -5.07 0.38 -14.40
CA GLU A 33 -4.99 0.94 -13.04
C GLU A 33 -3.60 1.51 -12.76
N ARG A 34 -3.56 2.75 -12.26
CA ARG A 34 -2.33 3.38 -11.78
C ARG A 34 -2.25 3.27 -10.25
N VAL A 35 -1.56 2.25 -9.77
CA VAL A 35 -1.32 2.04 -8.34
C VAL A 35 -0.19 2.97 -7.90
N LEU A 36 -0.51 3.90 -7.01
CA LEU A 36 0.46 4.85 -6.46
C LEU A 36 1.13 4.31 -5.20
N PRO A 37 2.39 4.69 -4.95
CA PRO A 37 3.04 4.39 -3.67
C PRO A 37 2.22 4.93 -2.50
N ASP A 38 2.03 4.09 -1.49
CA ASP A 38 1.28 4.44 -0.28
C ASP A 38 1.96 3.99 1.02
N GLY A 39 3.11 3.31 0.90
CA GLY A 39 3.84 2.74 2.02
C GLY A 39 3.36 1.38 2.45
N CYS A 40 2.34 0.86 1.81
CA CYS A 40 1.73 -0.43 2.11
C CYS A 40 2.30 -1.56 1.25
N ALA A 41 1.97 -2.78 1.64
CA ALA A 41 2.08 -3.97 0.82
C ALA A 41 0.79 -4.77 0.95
N ASP A 42 0.42 -5.51 -0.08
CA ASP A 42 -0.83 -6.25 -0.13
C ASP A 42 -0.58 -7.73 -0.42
N VAL A 43 -1.35 -8.61 0.23
CA VAL A 43 -1.57 -9.97 -0.24
C VAL A 43 -2.86 -9.94 -1.07
N VAL A 44 -2.75 -10.23 -2.36
CA VAL A 44 -3.83 -10.06 -3.33
C VAL A 44 -4.16 -11.39 -3.98
N TRP A 45 -5.41 -11.82 -3.91
CA TRP A 45 -5.93 -12.88 -4.77
C TRP A 45 -6.56 -12.26 -6.01
N ILE A 46 -6.20 -12.76 -7.19
CA ILE A 46 -6.71 -12.33 -8.49
C ILE A 46 -7.37 -13.53 -9.15
N GLU A 47 -8.61 -13.36 -9.58
CA GLU A 47 -9.39 -14.42 -10.22
C GLU A 47 -8.70 -14.89 -11.51
N GLY A 48 -8.43 -16.19 -11.58
CA GLY A 48 -7.73 -16.82 -12.71
C GLY A 48 -6.19 -16.76 -12.64
N GLU A 49 -5.59 -15.93 -11.77
CA GLU A 49 -4.12 -15.79 -11.68
C GLU A 49 -3.53 -16.37 -10.39
N GLY A 50 -4.32 -16.44 -9.29
CA GLY A 50 -3.85 -16.95 -8.01
C GLY A 50 -3.61 -15.87 -6.97
N ILE A 51 -2.62 -16.06 -6.09
CA ILE A 51 -2.33 -15.11 -5.00
C ILE A 51 -0.92 -14.53 -5.19
N VAL A 52 -0.83 -13.22 -5.13
CA VAL A 52 0.44 -12.48 -5.20
C VAL A 52 0.65 -11.62 -3.97
N VAL A 53 1.89 -11.26 -3.71
CA VAL A 53 2.29 -10.19 -2.80
C VAL A 53 2.70 -9.00 -3.65
N ALA A 54 1.94 -7.91 -3.56
CA ALA A 54 2.35 -6.61 -4.07
C ALA A 54 3.18 -5.92 -2.98
N GLY A 55 4.49 -5.80 -3.22
CA GLY A 55 5.42 -5.20 -2.26
C GLY A 55 5.32 -3.68 -2.23
N PRO A 56 5.99 -3.03 -1.25
CA PRO A 56 5.95 -1.58 -1.10
C PRO A 56 6.62 -0.90 -2.29
N ALA A 57 5.85 -0.08 -3.00
CA ALA A 57 6.30 0.62 -4.20
C ALA A 57 7.00 1.93 -3.88
N THR A 58 7.99 2.32 -4.69
CA THR A 58 8.67 3.63 -4.64
C THR A 58 8.30 4.54 -5.81
N ARG A 59 7.53 4.02 -6.77
CA ARG A 59 6.98 4.71 -7.95
C ARG A 59 5.66 4.05 -8.34
N GLU A 60 4.93 4.66 -9.25
CA GLU A 60 3.70 4.05 -9.74
C GLU A 60 3.93 2.66 -10.36
N VAL A 61 2.91 1.82 -10.23
CA VAL A 61 2.80 0.55 -10.93
C VAL A 61 1.56 0.62 -11.82
N LEU A 62 1.73 0.37 -13.11
CA LEU A 62 0.62 0.27 -14.06
C LEU A 62 0.19 -1.19 -14.17
N VAL A 63 -1.08 -1.45 -13.86
CA VAL A 63 -1.67 -2.79 -13.88
C VAL A 63 -2.79 -2.82 -14.90
N ASP A 64 -2.68 -3.65 -15.90
CA ASP A 64 -3.78 -3.92 -16.84
C ASP A 64 -4.77 -4.88 -16.18
N ILE A 65 -5.99 -4.41 -15.94
CA ILE A 65 -7.05 -5.19 -15.29
C ILE A 65 -8.09 -5.56 -16.34
N PRO A 66 -8.16 -6.84 -16.74
CA PRO A 66 -9.13 -7.31 -17.73
C PRO A 66 -10.57 -7.11 -17.26
N ALA A 67 -11.48 -6.98 -18.21
CA ALA A 67 -12.91 -6.84 -17.95
C ALA A 67 -13.44 -7.94 -17.02
N GLY A 68 -14.19 -7.57 -16.00
CA GLY A 68 -14.85 -8.50 -15.09
C GLY A 68 -13.93 -9.19 -14.08
N THR A 69 -12.61 -8.94 -14.12
CA THR A 69 -11.66 -9.55 -13.17
C THR A 69 -12.00 -9.15 -11.73
N ALA A 70 -12.14 -10.15 -10.86
CA ALA A 70 -12.28 -9.93 -9.42
C ALA A 70 -10.92 -10.02 -8.74
N ALA A 71 -10.63 -9.07 -7.86
CA ALA A 71 -9.45 -9.07 -7.00
C ALA A 71 -9.83 -8.76 -5.55
N LEU A 72 -9.15 -9.40 -4.62
CA LEU A 72 -9.38 -9.27 -3.18
C LEU A 72 -8.01 -9.08 -2.51
N GLY A 73 -7.94 -8.24 -1.49
CA GLY A 73 -6.66 -8.01 -0.82
C GLY A 73 -6.75 -7.82 0.69
N VAL A 74 -5.62 -8.13 1.33
CA VAL A 74 -5.30 -7.73 2.69
C VAL A 74 -4.14 -6.76 2.62
N ARG A 75 -4.36 -5.51 3.07
CA ARG A 75 -3.37 -4.43 3.02
C ARG A 75 -2.68 -4.25 4.35
N PHE A 76 -1.37 -4.34 4.34
CA PHE A 76 -0.50 -4.10 5.49
C PHE A 76 0.03 -2.67 5.47
N GLY A 77 -0.08 -1.98 6.59
CA GLY A 77 0.48 -0.64 6.73
C GLY A 77 2.01 -0.60 6.74
N PRO A 78 2.58 0.60 6.66
CA PRO A 78 4.03 0.77 6.66
C PRO A 78 4.70 0.10 7.86
N GLY A 79 5.56 -0.87 7.59
CA GLY A 79 6.31 -1.61 8.61
C GLY A 79 5.66 -2.91 9.11
N ALA A 80 4.46 -3.26 8.65
CA ALA A 80 3.78 -4.49 9.09
C ALA A 80 3.98 -5.69 8.15
N ALA A 81 4.18 -5.46 6.85
CA ALA A 81 4.23 -6.50 5.84
C ALA A 81 5.35 -7.52 6.06
N GLY A 82 6.55 -7.08 6.43
CA GLY A 82 7.68 -7.97 6.64
C GLY A 82 7.42 -9.01 7.74
N ALA A 83 6.86 -8.56 8.86
CA ALA A 83 6.48 -9.44 9.96
C ALA A 83 5.36 -10.42 9.55
N ALA A 84 4.36 -9.92 8.83
CA ALA A 84 3.23 -10.72 8.36
C ALA A 84 3.64 -11.81 7.35
N LEU A 85 4.56 -11.48 6.45
CA LEU A 85 4.97 -12.37 5.36
C LEU A 85 6.16 -13.28 5.75
N GLY A 86 6.90 -12.94 6.82
CA GLY A 86 8.09 -13.68 7.24
C GLY A 86 9.32 -13.41 6.37
N VAL A 87 9.32 -12.30 5.60
CA VAL A 87 10.43 -11.86 4.75
C VAL A 87 10.69 -10.37 4.96
N ALA A 88 11.92 -9.91 4.72
CA ALA A 88 12.21 -8.49 4.85
C ALA A 88 11.52 -7.71 3.73
N ALA A 89 10.85 -6.60 4.09
CA ALA A 89 10.11 -5.79 3.11
C ALA A 89 11.01 -5.24 1.97
N ARG A 90 12.33 -5.06 2.22
CA ARG A 90 13.28 -4.66 1.18
C ARG A 90 13.38 -5.66 0.03
N ASP A 91 13.13 -6.96 0.29
CA ASP A 91 13.22 -8.03 -0.71
C ASP A 91 11.97 -8.05 -1.62
N LEU A 92 10.90 -7.39 -1.17
CA LEU A 92 9.64 -7.21 -1.89
C LEU A 92 9.51 -5.83 -2.55
N ARG A 93 10.42 -4.88 -2.28
CA ARG A 93 10.33 -3.51 -2.77
C ARG A 93 10.27 -3.45 -4.30
N ASP A 94 9.29 -2.71 -4.82
CA ASP A 94 9.04 -2.52 -6.26
C ASP A 94 8.83 -3.84 -7.03
N ARG A 95 8.31 -4.87 -6.35
CA ARG A 95 8.08 -6.20 -6.92
C ARG A 95 6.67 -6.70 -6.61
N THR A 96 6.12 -7.46 -7.55
CA THR A 96 5.01 -8.38 -7.33
C THR A 96 5.57 -9.80 -7.44
N VAL A 97 5.35 -10.62 -6.41
CA VAL A 97 5.83 -12.00 -6.35
C VAL A 97 4.68 -12.95 -6.07
N ALA A 98 4.75 -14.19 -6.55
CA ALA A 98 3.75 -15.17 -6.19
C ALA A 98 3.79 -15.45 -4.69
N LEU A 99 2.62 -15.60 -4.03
CA LEU A 99 2.59 -15.90 -2.61
C LEU A 99 3.23 -17.27 -2.30
N GLU A 100 3.21 -18.19 -3.25
CA GLU A 100 3.87 -19.49 -3.12
C GLU A 100 5.40 -19.40 -2.98
N ASP A 101 6.04 -18.38 -3.56
CA ASP A 101 7.46 -18.12 -3.37
C ASP A 101 7.79 -17.69 -1.93
N VAL A 102 6.78 -17.23 -1.19
CA VAL A 102 6.92 -16.71 0.18
C VAL A 102 6.42 -17.72 1.21
N TRP A 103 5.30 -18.40 0.96
CA TRP A 103 4.64 -19.30 1.91
C TRP A 103 4.72 -20.78 1.51
N GLY A 104 5.16 -21.11 0.28
CA GLY A 104 5.20 -22.48 -0.23
C GLY A 104 3.80 -23.10 -0.41
N ALA A 105 3.69 -24.40 -0.26
CA ALA A 105 2.47 -25.17 -0.46
C ALA A 105 1.20 -24.61 0.23
N PRO A 106 1.25 -24.03 1.44
CA PRO A 106 0.07 -23.38 2.02
C PRO A 106 -0.55 -22.27 1.17
N ALA A 107 0.24 -21.58 0.33
CA ALA A 107 -0.30 -20.57 -0.59
C ALA A 107 -1.05 -21.19 -1.75
N THR A 108 -0.55 -22.29 -2.30
CA THR A 108 -1.19 -23.04 -3.38
C THR A 108 -2.54 -23.59 -2.93
N GLU A 109 -2.57 -24.25 -1.75
CA GLU A 109 -3.82 -24.76 -1.14
C GLU A 109 -4.85 -23.63 -0.89
N LEU A 110 -4.37 -22.46 -0.46
CA LEU A 110 -5.23 -21.29 -0.27
C LEU A 110 -5.80 -20.79 -1.59
N ALA A 111 -4.99 -20.74 -2.66
CA ALA A 111 -5.43 -20.31 -3.98
C ALA A 111 -6.53 -21.23 -4.55
N GLU A 112 -6.36 -22.55 -4.43
CA GLU A 112 -7.37 -23.54 -4.82
C GLU A 112 -8.68 -23.36 -4.04
N ARG A 113 -8.59 -23.17 -2.74
CA ARG A 113 -9.77 -22.95 -1.88
C ARG A 113 -10.51 -21.65 -2.24
N LEU A 114 -9.78 -20.58 -2.56
CA LEU A 114 -10.38 -19.31 -2.98
C LEU A 114 -11.05 -19.44 -4.34
N ALA A 115 -10.43 -20.13 -5.28
CA ALA A 115 -11.01 -20.39 -6.59
C ALA A 115 -12.34 -21.19 -6.50
N GLY A 116 -12.39 -22.19 -5.63
CA GLY A 116 -13.59 -23.02 -5.40
C GLY A 116 -14.65 -22.38 -4.49
N ALA A 117 -14.32 -21.29 -3.78
CA ALA A 117 -15.24 -20.65 -2.84
C ALA A 117 -16.27 -19.75 -3.52
N PRO A 118 -17.49 -19.63 -2.97
CA PRO A 118 -18.46 -18.64 -3.42
C PRO A 118 -17.90 -17.21 -3.31
N PRO A 119 -18.15 -16.32 -4.30
CA PRO A 119 -17.60 -14.97 -4.31
C PRO A 119 -17.79 -14.19 -3.00
N ALA A 120 -18.96 -14.28 -2.37
CA ALA A 120 -19.26 -13.58 -1.11
C ALA A 120 -18.40 -14.03 0.09
N GLY A 121 -17.79 -15.22 0.04
CA GLY A 121 -16.96 -15.78 1.11
C GLY A 121 -15.45 -15.60 0.92
N ARG A 122 -15.01 -15.28 -0.28
CA ARG A 122 -13.58 -15.27 -0.65
C ARG A 122 -12.75 -14.31 0.18
N LEU A 123 -13.22 -13.07 0.39
CA LEU A 123 -12.51 -12.07 1.18
C LEU A 123 -12.32 -12.50 2.64
N ALA A 124 -13.36 -13.05 3.25
CA ALA A 124 -13.29 -13.58 4.60
C ALA A 124 -12.33 -14.77 4.70
N LEU A 125 -12.32 -15.65 3.68
CA LEU A 125 -11.42 -16.79 3.60
C LEU A 125 -9.95 -16.34 3.48
N LEU A 126 -9.65 -15.36 2.62
CA LEU A 126 -8.31 -14.77 2.48
C LEU A 126 -7.88 -14.12 3.80
N ALA A 127 -8.73 -13.28 4.39
CA ALA A 127 -8.45 -12.61 5.66
C ALA A 127 -8.17 -13.60 6.80
N ALA A 128 -8.98 -14.67 6.92
CA ALA A 128 -8.78 -15.71 7.92
C ALA A 128 -7.47 -16.50 7.69
N ALA A 129 -7.08 -16.75 6.45
CA ALA A 129 -5.84 -17.45 6.14
C ALA A 129 -4.61 -16.59 6.51
N VAL A 130 -4.65 -15.30 6.17
CA VAL A 130 -3.60 -14.34 6.56
C VAL A 130 -3.54 -14.21 8.08
N ALA A 131 -4.67 -14.10 8.78
CA ALA A 131 -4.72 -14.02 10.25
C ALA A 131 -4.05 -15.23 10.90
N ARG A 132 -4.37 -16.46 10.44
CA ARG A 132 -3.71 -17.69 10.95
C ARG A 132 -2.20 -17.69 10.72
N ARG A 133 -1.73 -17.10 9.62
CA ARG A 133 -0.29 -17.01 9.35
C ARG A 133 0.41 -16.02 10.30
N LEU A 134 -0.32 -15.03 10.80
CA LEU A 134 0.15 -14.08 11.79
C LEU A 134 0.19 -14.66 13.22
N ASP A 135 -0.57 -15.72 13.48
CA ASP A 135 -0.50 -16.43 14.77
C ASP A 135 0.90 -16.99 14.97
N GLY A 136 1.62 -16.44 15.95
CA GLY A 136 3.04 -16.79 16.22
C GLY A 136 4.06 -16.06 15.33
N ALA A 137 3.64 -15.18 14.43
CA ALA A 137 4.56 -14.32 13.68
C ALA A 137 5.23 -13.28 14.59
N GLN A 138 6.42 -12.83 14.20
CA GLN A 138 7.09 -11.75 14.91
C GLN A 138 6.22 -10.49 14.88
N ALA A 139 6.07 -9.82 16.02
CA ALA A 139 5.35 -8.55 16.08
C ALA A 139 5.97 -7.51 15.14
N ALA A 140 5.13 -6.70 14.52
CA ALA A 140 5.59 -5.56 13.72
C ALA A 140 6.49 -4.64 14.56
N ASP A 141 7.48 -4.00 13.93
CA ASP A 141 8.40 -3.10 14.63
C ASP A 141 7.67 -1.84 15.11
N ALA A 142 7.34 -1.80 16.42
CA ALA A 142 6.58 -0.70 17.02
C ALA A 142 7.29 0.67 16.88
N LEU A 143 8.63 0.69 16.84
CA LEU A 143 9.38 1.95 16.65
C LEU A 143 9.26 2.44 15.21
N VAL A 144 9.26 1.53 14.23
CA VAL A 144 9.02 1.85 12.82
C VAL A 144 7.56 2.32 12.62
N ALA A 145 6.59 1.64 13.21
CA ALA A 145 5.18 2.03 13.14
C ALA A 145 4.97 3.44 13.72
N ARG A 146 5.54 3.72 14.91
CA ARG A 146 5.48 5.06 15.53
C ARG A 146 6.15 6.12 14.66
N ALA A 147 7.38 5.85 14.17
CA ALA A 147 8.09 6.79 13.29
C ALA A 147 7.33 7.04 11.98
N SER A 148 6.70 6.01 11.40
CA SER A 148 5.87 6.15 10.19
C SER A 148 4.67 7.08 10.43
N GLY A 149 4.01 6.96 11.58
CA GLY A 149 2.94 7.88 11.98
C GLY A 149 3.43 9.34 12.13
N LEU A 150 4.59 9.56 12.75
CA LEU A 150 5.19 10.89 12.89
C LEU A 150 5.55 11.50 11.53
N LEU A 151 6.13 10.71 10.61
CA LEU A 151 6.41 11.13 9.23
C LEU A 151 5.11 11.46 8.48
N GLY A 152 4.06 10.67 8.67
CA GLY A 152 2.73 10.92 8.13
C GLY A 152 2.11 12.22 8.65
N ALA A 153 2.38 12.60 9.90
CA ALA A 153 2.01 13.89 10.46
C ALA A 153 2.88 15.07 9.96
N GLY A 154 3.86 14.81 9.06
CA GLY A 154 4.73 15.83 8.47
C GLY A 154 6.02 16.10 9.23
N MET A 155 6.32 15.33 10.29
CA MET A 155 7.55 15.49 11.06
C MET A 155 8.79 15.20 10.20
N ALA A 156 9.87 15.97 10.42
CA ALA A 156 11.16 15.73 9.77
C ALA A 156 11.77 14.40 10.25
N VAL A 157 12.51 13.69 9.36
CA VAL A 157 13.12 12.39 9.68
C VAL A 157 14.01 12.45 10.93
N THR A 158 14.84 13.49 11.05
CA THR A 158 15.73 13.67 12.22
C THR A 158 14.97 13.92 13.53
N ALA A 159 13.80 14.56 13.48
CA ALA A 159 12.95 14.73 14.64
C ALA A 159 12.25 13.41 14.99
N ALA A 160 11.72 12.70 13.99
CA ALA A 160 11.08 11.39 14.18
C ALA A 160 12.06 10.36 14.78
N SER A 161 13.34 10.35 14.34
CA SER A 161 14.33 9.43 14.92
C SER A 161 14.62 9.73 16.40
N ARG A 162 14.66 11.02 16.79
CA ARG A 162 14.80 11.40 18.20
C ARG A 162 13.60 10.98 19.04
N GLU A 163 12.39 11.18 18.53
CA GLU A 163 11.14 10.79 19.22
C GLU A 163 11.02 9.29 19.50
N VAL A 164 11.63 8.46 18.62
CA VAL A 164 11.67 7.00 18.84
C VAL A 164 12.99 6.53 19.48
N ALA A 165 13.81 7.46 19.99
CA ALA A 165 15.10 7.19 20.64
C ALA A 165 16.07 6.34 19.79
N LEU A 166 16.10 6.58 18.47
CA LEU A 166 17.01 5.93 17.53
C LEU A 166 17.92 6.97 16.86
N THR A 167 19.13 6.53 16.47
CA THR A 167 19.94 7.30 15.53
C THR A 167 19.37 7.18 14.13
N ASP A 168 19.61 8.18 13.26
CA ASP A 168 19.15 8.17 11.86
C ASP A 168 19.61 6.89 11.10
N ARG A 169 20.82 6.42 11.40
CA ARG A 169 21.36 5.17 10.83
C ARG A 169 20.55 3.94 11.27
N HIS A 170 20.21 3.84 12.55
CA HIS A 170 19.42 2.73 13.08
C HIS A 170 18.00 2.77 12.58
N LEU A 171 17.38 3.94 12.55
CA LEU A 171 16.03 4.13 11.99
C LEU A 171 16.01 3.71 10.51
N ARG A 172 17.00 4.19 9.71
CA ARG A 172 17.11 3.84 8.28
C ARG A 172 17.19 2.32 8.07
N ARG A 173 18.02 1.60 8.83
CA ARG A 173 18.15 0.15 8.72
C ARG A 173 16.82 -0.55 9.00
N ARG A 174 16.16 -0.21 10.13
CA ARG A 174 14.86 -0.78 10.49
C ARG A 174 13.80 -0.49 9.43
N PHE A 175 13.80 0.71 8.86
CA PHE A 175 12.88 1.06 7.77
C PHE A 175 13.12 0.22 6.52
N HIS A 176 14.36 -0.04 6.13
CA HIS A 176 14.64 -0.93 4.99
C HIS A 176 14.10 -2.34 5.24
N ASP A 177 14.25 -2.87 6.45
CA ASP A 177 13.79 -4.20 6.78
C ASP A 177 12.26 -4.30 6.88
N ALA A 178 11.61 -3.31 7.49
CA ALA A 178 10.19 -3.36 7.81
C ALA A 178 9.29 -2.69 6.76
N VAL A 179 9.75 -1.61 6.08
CA VAL A 179 8.98 -0.82 5.10
C VAL A 179 9.45 -1.03 3.66
N GLY A 180 10.67 -1.59 3.48
CA GLY A 180 11.27 -1.82 2.16
C GLY A 180 12.17 -0.69 1.67
N TYR A 181 12.07 0.51 2.24
CA TYR A 181 12.87 1.68 1.87
C TYR A 181 13.06 2.62 3.06
N GLY A 182 13.91 3.64 2.89
CA GLY A 182 14.28 4.54 3.99
C GLY A 182 13.15 5.51 4.39
N PRO A 183 13.24 6.11 5.61
CA PRO A 183 12.22 7.01 6.14
C PRO A 183 11.99 8.25 5.28
N LYS A 184 13.02 8.73 4.55
CA LYS A 184 12.86 9.86 3.64
C LYS A 184 11.96 9.54 2.45
N THR A 185 12.06 8.32 1.91
CA THR A 185 11.17 7.86 0.83
C THR A 185 9.74 7.76 1.33
N LEU A 186 9.50 7.17 2.52
CA LEU A 186 8.16 7.12 3.11
C LEU A 186 7.60 8.53 3.33
N GLN A 187 8.40 9.48 3.82
CA GLN A 187 7.97 10.87 4.00
C GLN A 187 7.49 11.49 2.68
N ARG A 188 8.22 11.25 1.56
CA ARG A 188 7.81 11.72 0.23
C ARG A 188 6.47 11.10 -0.21
N VAL A 189 6.35 9.79 -0.06
CA VAL A 189 5.12 9.03 -0.38
C VAL A 189 3.92 9.57 0.41
N LEU A 190 4.05 9.72 1.73
CA LEU A 190 2.97 10.20 2.59
C LEU A 190 2.62 11.68 2.32
N ARG A 191 3.61 12.50 1.92
CA ARG A 191 3.36 13.88 1.48
C ARG A 191 2.55 13.93 0.20
N LEU A 192 2.89 13.10 -0.81
CA LEU A 192 2.11 12.99 -2.04
C LEU A 192 0.66 12.56 -1.74
N ARG A 193 0.48 11.54 -0.91
CA ARG A 193 -0.87 11.11 -0.50
C ARG A 193 -1.67 12.22 0.17
N ARG A 194 -1.02 12.98 1.07
CA ARG A 194 -1.66 14.15 1.69
C ARG A 194 -2.06 15.19 0.66
N PHE A 195 -1.18 15.50 -0.29
CA PHE A 195 -1.49 16.42 -1.38
C PHE A 195 -2.72 15.96 -2.17
N LEU A 196 -2.77 14.69 -2.58
CA LEU A 196 -3.91 14.14 -3.31
C LEU A 196 -5.20 14.24 -2.51
N ALA A 197 -5.19 13.85 -1.24
CA ALA A 197 -6.36 13.94 -0.38
C ALA A 197 -6.88 15.39 -0.24
N LEU A 198 -5.99 16.38 -0.14
CA LEU A 198 -6.35 17.79 -0.08
C LEU A 198 -6.86 18.33 -1.42
N ALA A 199 -6.24 17.90 -2.52
CA ALA A 199 -6.58 18.36 -3.86
C ALA A 199 -7.88 17.72 -4.40
N GLU A 200 -8.31 16.60 -3.87
CA GLU A 200 -9.55 15.91 -4.24
C GLU A 200 -10.78 16.44 -3.44
N THR A 201 -10.56 17.33 -2.48
CA THR A 201 -11.65 17.94 -1.70
C THR A 201 -12.28 19.13 -2.47
N GLY A 202 -13.46 18.90 -3.06
CA GLY A 202 -14.27 19.93 -3.68
C GLY A 202 -14.12 20.07 -5.20
N PRO A 203 -15.01 20.84 -5.84
CA PRO A 203 -15.16 20.89 -7.29
C PRO A 203 -14.08 21.70 -8.02
N SER A 204 -13.30 22.52 -7.32
CA SER A 204 -12.21 23.34 -7.88
C SER A 204 -11.08 23.48 -6.85
N PRO A 205 -10.18 22.50 -6.76
CA PRO A 205 -9.13 22.50 -5.76
C PRO A 205 -8.12 23.63 -6.02
N ASP A 206 -7.78 24.36 -4.96
CA ASP A 206 -6.62 25.24 -4.97
C ASP A 206 -5.34 24.40 -4.79
N LEU A 207 -4.71 24.09 -5.93
CA LEU A 207 -3.51 23.23 -5.94
C LEU A 207 -2.33 23.89 -5.20
N ALA A 208 -2.21 25.20 -5.21
CA ALA A 208 -1.15 25.91 -4.52
C ALA A 208 -1.33 25.78 -2.99
N ARG A 209 -2.55 25.96 -2.51
CA ARG A 209 -2.91 25.77 -1.11
C ARG A 209 -2.71 24.30 -0.69
N ALA A 210 -3.25 23.35 -1.46
CA ALA A 210 -3.10 21.93 -1.18
C ALA A 210 -1.62 21.51 -1.13
N ALA A 211 -0.77 22.02 -2.03
CA ALA A 211 0.66 21.78 -2.03
C ALA A 211 1.34 22.31 -0.75
N ALA A 212 1.04 23.56 -0.37
CA ALA A 212 1.60 24.17 0.84
C ALA A 212 1.17 23.42 2.11
N GLU A 213 -0.12 23.08 2.24
CA GLU A 213 -0.66 22.32 3.37
C GLU A 213 -0.10 20.88 3.43
N ALA A 214 0.20 20.27 2.28
CA ALA A 214 0.86 18.98 2.21
C ALA A 214 2.35 19.03 2.59
N GLY A 215 2.97 20.22 2.62
CA GLY A 215 4.36 20.43 3.00
C GLY A 215 5.34 20.47 1.81
N TYR A 216 4.87 20.88 0.63
CA TYR A 216 5.73 21.23 -0.50
C TYR A 216 6.22 22.67 -0.37
N ALA A 217 7.52 22.88 -0.65
CA ALA A 217 8.12 24.20 -0.55
C ALA A 217 7.64 25.15 -1.67
N ASP A 218 7.44 24.59 -2.86
CA ASP A 218 7.04 25.32 -4.07
C ASP A 218 6.42 24.36 -5.11
N GLN A 219 5.85 24.93 -6.17
CA GLN A 219 5.26 24.17 -7.28
C GLN A 219 6.27 23.30 -8.05
N PRO A 220 7.51 23.74 -8.35
CA PRO A 220 8.53 22.87 -8.92
C PRO A 220 8.85 21.64 -8.06
N HIS A 221 8.87 21.78 -6.73
CA HIS A 221 9.07 20.66 -5.82
C HIS A 221 7.91 19.63 -5.93
N LEU A 222 6.65 20.09 -5.89
CA LEU A 222 5.48 19.24 -6.11
C LEU A 222 5.56 18.53 -7.47
N THR A 223 5.86 19.28 -8.54
CA THR A 223 5.90 18.72 -9.90
C THR A 223 6.95 17.62 -10.04
N ARG A 224 8.15 17.83 -9.49
CA ARG A 224 9.19 16.78 -9.48
C ARG A 224 8.78 15.55 -8.69
N GLU A 225 8.21 15.72 -7.49
CA GLU A 225 7.78 14.56 -6.68
C GLU A 225 6.62 13.81 -7.32
N CYS A 226 5.65 14.49 -7.92
CA CYS A 226 4.58 13.83 -8.68
C CYS A 226 5.13 13.03 -9.86
N ALA A 227 6.05 13.60 -10.65
CA ALA A 227 6.69 12.90 -11.75
C ALA A 227 7.47 11.66 -11.27
N ASP A 228 8.25 11.80 -10.18
CA ASP A 228 9.05 10.69 -9.63
C ASP A 228 8.22 9.55 -9.05
N LEU A 229 7.12 9.87 -8.34
CA LEU A 229 6.33 8.89 -7.59
C LEU A 229 5.11 8.38 -8.37
N ALA A 230 4.53 9.22 -9.24
CA ALA A 230 3.29 8.92 -9.95
C ALA A 230 3.40 8.95 -11.47
N GLY A 231 4.59 9.24 -12.03
CA GLY A 231 4.86 9.30 -13.46
C GLY A 231 4.16 10.43 -14.21
N LEU A 232 3.41 11.29 -13.52
CA LEU A 232 2.61 12.35 -14.11
C LEU A 232 2.80 13.66 -13.35
N PRO A 233 2.71 14.82 -14.01
CA PRO A 233 2.62 16.10 -13.31
C PRO A 233 1.28 16.23 -12.56
N PRO A 234 1.20 17.12 -11.53
CA PRO A 234 0.05 17.19 -10.61
C PRO A 234 -1.31 17.29 -11.28
N ALA A 235 -1.46 18.17 -12.25
CA ALA A 235 -2.75 18.36 -12.94
C ALA A 235 -3.18 17.14 -13.75
N ALA A 236 -2.26 16.49 -14.46
CA ALA A 236 -2.52 15.27 -15.21
C ALA A 236 -2.83 14.08 -14.27
N LEU A 237 -2.14 14.00 -13.13
CA LEU A 237 -2.40 12.98 -12.11
C LEU A 237 -3.83 13.11 -11.55
N LEU A 238 -4.26 14.32 -11.18
CA LEU A 238 -5.61 14.55 -10.67
C LEU A 238 -6.67 14.28 -11.74
N ALA A 239 -6.43 14.69 -12.99
CA ALA A 239 -7.34 14.39 -14.09
C ALA A 239 -7.49 12.88 -14.33
N ALA A 240 -6.37 12.13 -14.30
CA ALA A 240 -6.39 10.67 -14.44
C ALA A 240 -7.18 9.99 -13.32
N ARG A 241 -7.04 10.47 -12.07
CA ARG A 241 -7.76 9.94 -10.91
C ARG A 241 -9.24 10.28 -10.91
N ALA A 242 -9.63 11.42 -11.46
CA ALA A 242 -11.04 11.80 -11.60
C ALA A 242 -11.77 11.00 -12.70
N ALA A 243 -11.03 10.41 -13.63
CA ALA A 243 -11.55 9.60 -14.74
C ALA A 243 -11.63 8.09 -14.42
N ALA A 244 -10.98 7.64 -13.36
CA ALA A 244 -10.95 6.24 -12.91
C ALA A 244 -12.12 5.92 -11.98
#